data_624600c25d6de77524c48de57b46b8b7
#
_entry.id   624600c25d6de77524c48de57b46b8b7
#
_cell.length_a   1.000
_cell.length_b   1.000
_cell.length_c   1.000
_cell.angle_alpha   90.00
_cell.angle_beta   90.00
_cell.angle_gamma   90.00
#
_symmetry.space_group_name_H-M   'P 1'
#
loop_
_entity.id
_entity.type
_entity.pdbx_description
1 polymer ?
#
loop_
_entity_poly.entity_id
_entity_poly.type
_entity_poly.pdbx_seq_one_letter_code
_entity_poly.pdbx_strand_id
1 'polypeptide(L)'
;MWEVMAMTIKKRLARSNIAMFVIPVLAAAVLLLIGLGIGFALLERVYLPQLGISLQELHQTGEAIESLLSDSAAILCGYAGAVAAALLLTIAWTNYYLTRNLFRHISEPLDTLTAGVARIRDGDLDTPIAYREADEFRAACDAVDEMAARLKASLEQQQRERQKKQELIAGMSHDLKSPLTSIRAYTEALLDGVAREEAAKQRYLQTIHAKEAEIEAMVNRLFEFAKMDVSEYPVRSEPLPLRETLEETAGPQCPDGVTLALGEIPEMRVLADRELLGRIVSNLLDNSRKYGGREQVRVTVSAREADGMAEICFADDGPGVTEVQLPKLFDAFYRGDAARTAPGSGSGLGLAVVKKAAEEMGGSVRAENGSSGGLRIRFTLPLAKEGDNG
;
A
#
# COMPACT_ATOMS: atom_id res chain seq x y z
N MET A 1 -31.69 -11.08 -24.85
CA MET A 1 -30.66 -11.07 -23.82
C MET A 1 -30.90 -9.80 -23.02
N TRP A 2 -31.62 -9.92 -21.89
CA TRP A 2 -32.17 -8.79 -21.14
C TRP A 2 -31.05 -8.24 -20.25
N GLU A 3 -30.66 -7.00 -20.50
CA GLU A 3 -29.88 -6.22 -19.52
C GLU A 3 -30.67 -6.15 -18.21
N VAL A 4 -30.24 -6.91 -17.24
CA VAL A 4 -30.66 -6.71 -15.84
C VAL A 4 -29.98 -5.41 -15.40
N MET A 5 -30.64 -4.31 -15.71
CA MET A 5 -30.27 -2.98 -15.26
C MET A 5 -30.20 -3.04 -13.73
N ALA A 6 -28.98 -2.95 -13.18
CA ALA A 6 -28.73 -2.90 -11.73
C ALA A 6 -29.59 -1.78 -11.13
N MET A 7 -30.69 -2.15 -10.51
CA MET A 7 -31.60 -1.17 -9.89
C MET A 7 -31.02 -0.73 -8.57
N THR A 8 -30.69 0.55 -8.47
CA THR A 8 -30.24 1.18 -7.23
C THR A 8 -31.21 0.91 -6.07
N ILE A 9 -30.69 0.75 -4.83
CA ILE A 9 -31.48 0.55 -3.61
C ILE A 9 -32.57 1.60 -3.52
N LYS A 10 -32.26 2.87 -3.86
CA LYS A 10 -33.21 3.98 -3.88
C LYS A 10 -34.38 3.73 -4.83
N LYS A 11 -34.15 3.18 -6.02
CA LYS A 11 -35.21 2.82 -6.98
C LYS A 11 -36.03 1.62 -6.51
N ARG A 12 -35.38 0.61 -5.91
CA ARG A 12 -36.05 -0.56 -5.30
C ARG A 12 -36.96 -0.14 -4.16
N LEU A 13 -36.46 0.74 -3.28
CA LEU A 13 -37.22 1.29 -2.14
C LEU A 13 -38.45 2.12 -2.61
N ALA A 14 -38.25 2.99 -3.60
CA ALA A 14 -39.32 3.76 -4.20
C ALA A 14 -40.37 2.87 -4.84
N ARG A 15 -40.02 1.84 -5.62
CA ARG A 15 -40.96 0.87 -6.21
C ARG A 15 -41.69 0.06 -5.16
N SER A 16 -40.99 -0.36 -4.08
CA SER A 16 -41.59 -1.06 -2.96
C SER A 16 -42.65 -0.20 -2.28
N ASN A 17 -42.34 1.06 -1.96
CA ASN A 17 -43.28 1.99 -1.35
C ASN A 17 -44.47 2.27 -2.26
N ILE A 18 -44.30 2.49 -3.55
CA ILE A 18 -45.37 2.68 -4.52
C ILE A 18 -46.25 1.41 -4.58
N ALA A 19 -45.66 0.22 -4.69
CA ALA A 19 -46.37 -1.03 -4.76
C ALA A 19 -47.22 -1.30 -3.49
N MET A 20 -46.71 -0.89 -2.31
CA MET A 20 -47.42 -1.01 -1.03
C MET A 20 -48.77 -0.25 -0.99
N PHE A 21 -48.87 0.87 -1.72
CA PHE A 21 -50.11 1.63 -1.84
C PHE A 21 -50.95 1.22 -3.06
N VAL A 22 -50.29 1.01 -4.21
CA VAL A 22 -50.98 0.76 -5.49
C VAL A 22 -51.66 -0.62 -5.52
N ILE A 23 -51.01 -1.67 -5.02
CA ILE A 23 -51.56 -3.03 -5.06
C ILE A 23 -52.84 -3.16 -4.24
N PRO A 24 -52.94 -2.70 -2.96
CA PRO A 24 -54.17 -2.74 -2.22
C PRO A 24 -55.28 -1.89 -2.82
N VAL A 25 -54.97 -0.71 -3.36
CA VAL A 25 -55.95 0.17 -4.01
C VAL A 25 -56.53 -0.47 -5.27
N LEU A 26 -55.70 -1.10 -6.11
CA LEU A 26 -56.16 -1.84 -7.29
C LEU A 26 -57.01 -3.06 -6.88
N ALA A 27 -56.59 -3.81 -5.86
CA ALA A 27 -57.36 -4.92 -5.34
C ALA A 27 -58.73 -4.46 -4.81
N ALA A 28 -58.79 -3.34 -4.07
CA ALA A 28 -60.01 -2.73 -3.63
C ALA A 28 -60.95 -2.35 -4.78
N ALA A 29 -60.41 -1.69 -5.81
CA ALA A 29 -61.21 -1.28 -6.98
C ALA A 29 -61.79 -2.49 -7.72
N VAL A 30 -61.00 -3.55 -7.90
CA VAL A 30 -61.46 -4.80 -8.55
C VAL A 30 -62.55 -5.49 -7.73
N LEU A 31 -62.38 -5.62 -6.41
CA LEU A 31 -63.39 -6.20 -5.53
C LEU A 31 -64.68 -5.39 -5.52
N LEU A 32 -64.59 -4.06 -5.58
CA LEU A 32 -65.76 -3.17 -5.63
C LEU A 32 -66.49 -3.32 -6.96
N LEU A 33 -65.79 -3.42 -8.09
CA LEU A 33 -66.39 -3.66 -9.39
C LEU A 33 -67.09 -5.04 -9.47
N ILE A 34 -66.46 -6.09 -8.94
CA ILE A 34 -67.06 -7.43 -8.86
C ILE A 34 -68.32 -7.38 -7.99
N GLY A 35 -68.27 -6.71 -6.86
CA GLY A 35 -69.43 -6.57 -5.99
C GLY A 35 -70.57 -5.83 -6.61
N LEU A 36 -70.32 -4.72 -7.30
CA LEU A 36 -71.32 -3.99 -8.07
C LEU A 36 -71.96 -4.87 -9.14
N GLY A 37 -71.11 -5.65 -9.89
CA GLY A 37 -71.62 -6.59 -10.88
C GLY A 37 -72.45 -7.71 -10.35
N ILE A 38 -72.04 -8.31 -9.20
CA ILE A 38 -72.87 -9.34 -8.48
C ILE A 38 -74.17 -8.72 -7.95
N GLY A 39 -74.05 -7.55 -7.32
CA GLY A 39 -75.22 -6.83 -6.81
C GLY A 39 -76.22 -6.52 -7.88
N PHE A 40 -75.78 -6.02 -9.03
CA PHE A 40 -76.68 -5.76 -10.17
C PHE A 40 -77.30 -7.04 -10.75
N ALA A 41 -76.51 -8.13 -10.88
CA ALA A 41 -77.03 -9.41 -11.35
C ALA A 41 -78.07 -10.04 -10.37
N LEU A 42 -77.82 -9.89 -9.07
CA LEU A 42 -78.76 -10.34 -8.05
C LEU A 42 -80.10 -9.51 -8.07
N LEU A 43 -79.97 -8.21 -8.21
CA LEU A 43 -81.09 -7.32 -8.36
C LEU A 43 -81.93 -7.71 -9.60
N GLU A 44 -81.34 -7.87 -10.76
CA GLU A 44 -81.99 -8.15 -12.01
C GLU A 44 -82.58 -9.57 -12.07
N ARG A 45 -81.90 -10.58 -11.57
CA ARG A 45 -82.27 -12.00 -11.77
C ARG A 45 -83.11 -12.60 -10.58
N VAL A 46 -82.93 -12.04 -9.40
CA VAL A 46 -83.55 -12.61 -8.19
C VAL A 46 -84.59 -11.68 -7.58
N TYR A 47 -84.27 -10.44 -7.29
CA TYR A 47 -85.13 -9.55 -6.55
C TYR A 47 -86.24 -8.93 -7.39
N LEU A 48 -85.94 -8.43 -8.58
CA LEU A 48 -86.98 -7.82 -9.46
C LEU A 48 -88.08 -8.82 -9.90
N PRO A 49 -87.78 -10.06 -10.29
CA PRO A 49 -88.83 -11.05 -10.63
C PRO A 49 -89.65 -11.45 -9.46
N GLN A 50 -89.09 -11.50 -8.19
CA GLN A 50 -89.83 -11.82 -6.97
C GLN A 50 -90.87 -10.74 -6.59
N LEU A 51 -90.63 -9.49 -6.95
CA LEU A 51 -91.51 -8.35 -6.66
C LEU A 51 -92.47 -8.06 -7.82
N GLY A 52 -92.32 -8.73 -8.95
CA GLY A 52 -93.16 -8.50 -10.16
C GLY A 52 -93.02 -7.12 -10.80
N ILE A 53 -91.83 -6.47 -10.55
CA ILE A 53 -91.59 -5.08 -10.98
C ILE A 53 -90.42 -5.09 -12.00
N SER A 54 -90.58 -4.29 -13.04
CA SER A 54 -89.51 -4.09 -14.03
C SER A 54 -88.55 -2.99 -13.58
N LEU A 55 -87.28 -2.99 -14.14
CA LEU A 55 -86.26 -1.97 -13.87
C LEU A 55 -86.75 -0.53 -14.10
N GLN A 56 -87.72 -0.34 -15.06
CA GLN A 56 -88.26 0.96 -15.38
C GLN A 56 -89.25 1.47 -14.32
N GLU A 57 -90.01 0.56 -13.63
CA GLU A 57 -90.97 0.89 -12.61
C GLU A 57 -90.28 1.16 -11.26
N LEU A 58 -89.11 0.62 -10.99
CA LEU A 58 -88.40 0.82 -9.72
C LEU A 58 -88.05 2.31 -9.45
N HIS A 59 -87.95 3.13 -10.48
CA HIS A 59 -87.66 4.57 -10.36
C HIS A 59 -88.89 5.39 -9.85
N GLN A 60 -90.10 4.79 -9.79
CA GLN A 60 -91.30 5.49 -9.42
C GLN A 60 -91.92 5.14 -8.02
N THR A 61 -91.37 4.10 -7.34
CA THR A 61 -91.99 3.60 -6.11
C THR A 61 -90.94 3.57 -4.98
N GLY A 62 -90.92 4.65 -4.17
CA GLY A 62 -89.99 4.79 -3.03
C GLY A 62 -90.10 3.67 -1.96
N GLU A 63 -91.30 3.20 -1.68
CA GLU A 63 -91.53 2.13 -0.72
C GLU A 63 -90.96 0.77 -1.12
N ALA A 64 -90.90 0.46 -2.42
CA ALA A 64 -90.30 -0.77 -2.92
C ALA A 64 -88.81 -0.77 -2.78
N ILE A 65 -88.15 0.41 -2.86
CA ILE A 65 -86.68 0.57 -2.68
C ILE A 65 -86.38 0.34 -1.17
N GLU A 66 -87.16 0.81 -0.27
CA GLU A 66 -86.95 0.70 1.17
C GLU A 66 -87.09 -0.76 1.68
N SER A 67 -88.05 -1.53 1.17
CA SER A 67 -88.19 -2.95 1.46
C SER A 67 -87.07 -3.79 0.87
N LEU A 68 -86.61 -3.50 -0.37
CA LEU A 68 -85.41 -4.14 -1.01
C LEU A 68 -84.14 -3.87 -0.26
N LEU A 69 -83.96 -2.64 0.22
CA LEU A 69 -82.81 -2.28 1.00
C LEU A 69 -82.79 -2.99 2.37
N SER A 70 -83.90 -3.17 3.03
CA SER A 70 -83.98 -3.88 4.32
C SER A 70 -83.68 -5.37 4.17
N ASP A 71 -84.27 -6.04 3.17
CA ASP A 71 -84.06 -7.47 2.93
C ASP A 71 -82.68 -7.80 2.40
N SER A 72 -82.07 -6.89 1.66
CA SER A 72 -80.67 -7.04 1.15
C SER A 72 -79.63 -6.56 2.14
N ALA A 73 -79.94 -5.87 3.21
CA ALA A 73 -79.04 -5.30 4.16
C ALA A 73 -78.06 -6.34 4.76
N ALA A 74 -78.56 -7.51 5.12
CA ALA A 74 -77.72 -8.58 5.68
C ALA A 74 -76.66 -9.12 4.64
N ILE A 75 -77.10 -9.23 3.39
CA ILE A 75 -76.24 -9.68 2.31
C ILE A 75 -75.21 -8.60 1.97
N LEU A 76 -75.59 -7.34 1.92
CA LEU A 76 -74.72 -6.19 1.72
C LEU A 76 -73.71 -6.05 2.88
N CYS A 77 -74.11 -6.20 4.10
CA CYS A 77 -73.19 -6.20 5.26
C CYS A 77 -72.23 -7.38 5.22
N GLY A 78 -72.70 -8.58 4.87
CA GLY A 78 -71.86 -9.75 4.70
C GLY A 78 -70.77 -9.57 3.58
N TYR A 79 -71.25 -9.01 2.45
CA TYR A 79 -70.34 -8.68 1.34
C TYR A 79 -69.32 -7.59 1.74
N ALA A 80 -69.75 -6.51 2.38
CA ALA A 80 -68.84 -5.46 2.85
C ALA A 80 -67.83 -6.01 3.84
N GLY A 81 -68.24 -6.91 4.75
CA GLY A 81 -67.33 -7.59 5.67
C GLY A 81 -66.31 -8.49 4.96
N ALA A 82 -66.75 -9.25 3.94
CA ALA A 82 -65.86 -10.09 3.14
C ALA A 82 -64.81 -9.25 2.34
N VAL A 83 -65.25 -8.14 1.74
CA VAL A 83 -64.40 -7.20 1.04
C VAL A 83 -63.36 -6.56 2.00
N ALA A 84 -63.82 -6.14 3.19
CA ALA A 84 -62.94 -5.57 4.20
C ALA A 84 -61.89 -6.58 4.68
N ALA A 85 -62.31 -7.84 4.91
CA ALA A 85 -61.37 -8.92 5.28
C ALA A 85 -60.35 -9.23 4.16
N ALA A 86 -60.82 -9.30 2.91
CA ALA A 86 -59.93 -9.53 1.75
C ALA A 86 -58.92 -8.39 1.56
N LEU A 87 -59.31 -7.13 1.77
CA LEU A 87 -58.43 -5.97 1.75
C LEU A 87 -57.41 -6.02 2.85
N LEU A 88 -57.80 -6.32 4.09
CA LEU A 88 -56.87 -6.45 5.21
C LEU A 88 -55.81 -7.56 4.95
N LEU A 89 -56.26 -8.71 4.41
CA LEU A 89 -55.38 -9.80 4.04
C LEU A 89 -54.40 -9.40 2.92
N THR A 90 -54.88 -8.67 1.91
CA THR A 90 -54.06 -8.18 0.80
C THR A 90 -53.00 -7.17 1.29
N ILE A 91 -53.38 -6.25 2.17
CA ILE A 91 -52.47 -5.28 2.78
C ILE A 91 -51.44 -6.00 3.64
N ALA A 92 -51.86 -6.94 4.49
CA ALA A 92 -50.93 -7.70 5.34
C ALA A 92 -49.95 -8.54 4.51
N TRP A 93 -50.42 -9.24 3.47
CA TRP A 93 -49.60 -10.02 2.57
C TRP A 93 -48.57 -9.14 1.80
N THR A 94 -49.05 -8.05 1.23
CA THR A 94 -48.21 -7.13 0.47
C THR A 94 -47.12 -6.52 1.37
N ASN A 95 -47.51 -6.07 2.56
CA ASN A 95 -46.58 -5.51 3.53
C ASN A 95 -45.51 -6.56 3.96
N TYR A 96 -45.95 -7.78 4.32
CA TYR A 96 -45.05 -8.86 4.69
C TYR A 96 -44.06 -9.19 3.57
N TYR A 97 -44.57 -9.36 2.34
CA TYR A 97 -43.73 -9.71 1.19
C TYR A 97 -42.69 -8.62 0.86
N LEU A 98 -43.14 -7.35 0.80
CA LEU A 98 -42.28 -6.22 0.48
C LEU A 98 -41.25 -5.97 1.59
N THR A 99 -41.65 -6.04 2.85
CA THR A 99 -40.72 -5.88 3.98
C THR A 99 -39.68 -6.99 3.98
N ARG A 100 -40.07 -8.25 3.80
CA ARG A 100 -39.16 -9.38 3.72
C ARG A 100 -38.16 -9.24 2.54
N ASN A 101 -38.65 -8.82 1.38
CA ASN A 101 -37.82 -8.62 0.21
C ASN A 101 -36.84 -7.47 0.41
N LEU A 102 -37.27 -6.38 1.00
CA LEU A 102 -36.42 -5.24 1.32
C LEU A 102 -35.34 -5.62 2.34
N PHE A 103 -35.74 -6.38 3.38
CA PHE A 103 -34.82 -6.82 4.42
C PHE A 103 -33.69 -7.68 3.86
N ARG A 104 -33.97 -8.62 2.95
CA ARG A 104 -32.95 -9.42 2.29
C ARG A 104 -31.95 -8.59 1.49
N HIS A 105 -32.39 -7.57 0.79
CA HIS A 105 -31.54 -6.75 -0.07
C HIS A 105 -30.76 -5.66 0.68
N ILE A 106 -31.03 -5.45 1.97
CA ILE A 106 -30.30 -4.47 2.79
C ILE A 106 -29.54 -5.17 3.91
N SER A 107 -30.18 -6.06 4.66
CA SER A 107 -29.56 -6.68 5.84
C SER A 107 -28.47 -7.70 5.46
N GLU A 108 -28.72 -8.57 4.47
CA GLU A 108 -27.73 -9.55 4.05
C GLU A 108 -26.42 -8.90 3.55
N PRO A 109 -26.45 -7.87 2.67
CA PRO A 109 -25.23 -7.15 2.28
C PRO A 109 -24.53 -6.44 3.44
N LEU A 110 -25.31 -5.83 4.34
CA LEU A 110 -24.76 -5.14 5.50
C LEU A 110 -24.09 -6.11 6.47
N ASP A 111 -24.69 -7.27 6.70
CA ASP A 111 -24.13 -8.33 7.53
C ASP A 111 -22.83 -8.88 6.89
N THR A 112 -22.82 -9.07 5.57
CA THR A 112 -21.65 -9.50 4.82
C THR A 112 -20.51 -8.48 4.95
N LEU A 113 -20.80 -7.19 4.76
CA LEU A 113 -19.84 -6.11 4.92
C LEU A 113 -19.31 -6.04 6.35
N THR A 114 -20.22 -6.10 7.34
CA THR A 114 -19.85 -6.06 8.76
C THR A 114 -18.98 -7.24 9.16
N ALA A 115 -19.31 -8.44 8.69
CA ALA A 115 -18.50 -9.64 8.91
C ALA A 115 -17.12 -9.53 8.25
N GLY A 116 -17.05 -8.96 7.04
CA GLY A 116 -15.79 -8.67 6.36
C GLY A 116 -14.89 -7.71 7.14
N VAL A 117 -15.45 -6.58 7.58
CA VAL A 117 -14.75 -5.60 8.42
C VAL A 117 -14.29 -6.21 9.75
N ALA A 118 -15.12 -7.06 10.37
CA ALA A 118 -14.75 -7.75 11.61
C ALA A 118 -13.55 -8.69 11.39
N ARG A 119 -13.50 -9.44 10.28
CA ARG A 119 -12.34 -10.28 9.92
C ARG A 119 -11.07 -9.46 9.74
N ILE A 120 -11.16 -8.33 9.03
CA ILE A 120 -10.02 -7.40 8.85
C ILE A 120 -9.51 -6.91 10.20
N ARG A 121 -10.41 -6.51 11.11
CA ARG A 121 -10.06 -6.12 12.48
C ARG A 121 -9.33 -7.23 13.23
N ASP A 122 -9.76 -8.49 13.03
CA ASP A 122 -9.20 -9.66 13.71
C ASP A 122 -7.91 -10.18 13.01
N GLY A 123 -7.45 -9.48 11.96
CA GLY A 123 -6.16 -9.72 11.29
C GLY A 123 -6.23 -10.56 10.00
N ASP A 124 -7.40 -11.01 9.57
CA ASP A 124 -7.56 -11.68 8.27
C ASP A 124 -7.68 -10.62 7.15
N LEU A 125 -6.54 -10.33 6.54
CA LEU A 125 -6.42 -9.40 5.41
C LEU A 125 -6.39 -10.11 4.05
N ASP A 126 -6.44 -11.45 4.04
CA ASP A 126 -6.29 -12.24 2.82
C ASP A 126 -7.63 -12.61 2.19
N THR A 127 -8.69 -12.68 2.98
CA THR A 127 -10.00 -13.14 2.53
C THR A 127 -10.85 -11.96 2.07
N PRO A 128 -11.10 -11.79 0.75
CA PRO A 128 -11.94 -10.70 0.25
C PRO A 128 -13.40 -10.86 0.68
N ILE A 129 -14.15 -9.77 0.67
CA ILE A 129 -15.59 -9.77 0.91
C ILE A 129 -16.28 -10.34 -0.34
N ALA A 130 -16.79 -11.58 -0.23
CA ALA A 130 -17.39 -12.30 -1.36
C ALA A 130 -18.80 -11.76 -1.72
N TYR A 131 -18.90 -10.46 -2.05
CA TYR A 131 -20.15 -9.85 -2.49
C TYR A 131 -20.23 -9.83 -4.02
N ARG A 132 -21.29 -10.46 -4.60
CA ARG A 132 -21.42 -10.66 -6.05
C ARG A 132 -22.54 -9.87 -6.71
N GLU A 133 -23.43 -9.27 -5.92
CA GLU A 133 -24.55 -8.48 -6.46
C GLU A 133 -24.03 -7.18 -7.11
N ALA A 134 -24.72 -6.74 -8.17
CA ALA A 134 -24.35 -5.51 -8.88
C ALA A 134 -25.22 -4.34 -8.40
N ASP A 135 -25.02 -3.94 -7.13
CA ASP A 135 -25.70 -2.82 -6.48
C ASP A 135 -24.70 -1.87 -5.80
N GLU A 136 -25.20 -0.92 -5.01
CA GLU A 136 -24.38 0.09 -4.34
C GLU A 136 -23.46 -0.50 -3.25
N PHE A 137 -23.77 -1.66 -2.69
CA PHE A 137 -22.93 -2.33 -1.70
C PHE A 137 -21.67 -2.89 -2.31
N ARG A 138 -21.68 -3.22 -3.62
CA ARG A 138 -20.49 -3.71 -4.31
C ARG A 138 -19.34 -2.71 -4.23
N ALA A 139 -19.63 -1.44 -4.52
CA ALA A 139 -18.62 -0.39 -4.45
C ALA A 139 -18.04 -0.23 -3.02
N ALA A 140 -18.88 -0.41 -2.00
CA ALA A 140 -18.44 -0.37 -0.61
C ALA A 140 -17.58 -1.59 -0.24
N CYS A 141 -17.96 -2.79 -0.68
CA CYS A 141 -17.18 -3.99 -0.45
C CYS A 141 -15.82 -3.94 -1.17
N ASP A 142 -15.80 -3.50 -2.44
CA ASP A 142 -14.57 -3.34 -3.21
C ASP A 142 -13.63 -2.31 -2.56
N ALA A 143 -14.17 -1.20 -2.03
CA ALA A 143 -13.37 -0.20 -1.32
C ALA A 143 -12.77 -0.74 0.00
N VAL A 144 -13.50 -1.58 0.72
CA VAL A 144 -13.00 -2.24 1.94
C VAL A 144 -11.93 -3.27 1.59
N ASP A 145 -12.10 -4.04 0.52
CA ASP A 145 -11.10 -5.01 0.05
C ASP A 145 -9.82 -4.29 -0.41
N GLU A 146 -9.94 -3.16 -1.12
CA GLU A 146 -8.78 -2.33 -1.48
C GLU A 146 -8.06 -1.78 -0.23
N MET A 147 -8.81 -1.33 0.77
CA MET A 147 -8.23 -0.87 2.04
C MET A 147 -7.50 -2.02 2.76
N ALA A 148 -8.07 -3.23 2.81
CA ALA A 148 -7.42 -4.40 3.39
C ALA A 148 -6.12 -4.76 2.66
N ALA A 149 -6.12 -4.73 1.32
CA ALA A 149 -4.93 -4.98 0.51
C ALA A 149 -3.82 -3.94 0.76
N ARG A 150 -4.17 -2.65 0.84
CA ARG A 150 -3.21 -1.58 1.18
C ARG A 150 -2.65 -1.74 2.59
N LEU A 151 -3.50 -2.07 3.57
CA LEU A 151 -3.08 -2.32 4.95
C LEU A 151 -2.11 -3.51 5.03
N LYS A 152 -2.43 -4.62 4.34
CA LYS A 152 -1.56 -5.78 4.24
C LYS A 152 -0.19 -5.41 3.68
N ALA A 153 -0.15 -4.71 2.53
CA ALA A 153 1.09 -4.27 1.90
C ALA A 153 1.93 -3.39 2.84
N SER A 154 1.29 -2.47 3.58
CA SER A 154 1.95 -1.61 4.56
C SER A 154 2.54 -2.40 5.74
N LEU A 155 1.79 -3.37 6.28
CA LEU A 155 2.27 -4.23 7.36
C LEU A 155 3.43 -5.13 6.93
N GLU A 156 3.36 -5.71 5.72
CA GLU A 156 4.46 -6.51 5.16
C GLU A 156 5.71 -5.66 4.91
N GLN A 157 5.55 -4.43 4.44
CA GLN A 157 6.66 -3.50 4.29
C GLN A 157 7.28 -3.17 5.64
N GLN A 158 6.46 -2.81 6.63
CA GLN A 158 6.94 -2.52 7.99
C GLN A 158 7.67 -3.71 8.63
N GLN A 159 7.16 -4.94 8.39
CA GLN A 159 7.80 -6.15 8.89
C GLN A 159 9.17 -6.39 8.23
N ARG A 160 9.26 -6.18 6.91
CA ARG A 160 10.54 -6.26 6.16
C ARG A 160 11.55 -5.23 6.68
N GLU A 161 11.12 -4.01 6.95
CA GLU A 161 11.97 -2.96 7.51
C GLU A 161 12.46 -3.32 8.93
N ARG A 162 11.56 -3.83 9.79
CA ARG A 162 11.93 -4.32 11.12
C ARG A 162 12.94 -5.47 11.06
N GLN A 163 12.73 -6.42 10.15
CA GLN A 163 13.63 -7.55 9.98
C GLN A 163 15.02 -7.09 9.52
N LYS A 164 15.08 -6.20 8.51
CA LYS A 164 16.35 -5.57 8.08
C LYS A 164 17.06 -4.87 9.24
N LYS A 165 16.33 -4.16 10.09
CA LYS A 165 16.89 -3.49 11.27
C LYS A 165 17.42 -4.48 12.31
N GLN A 166 16.75 -5.61 12.51
CA GLN A 166 17.24 -6.67 13.41
C GLN A 166 18.50 -7.36 12.87
N GLU A 167 18.51 -7.68 11.57
CA GLU A 167 19.68 -8.25 10.89
C GLU A 167 20.88 -7.30 10.97
N LEU A 168 20.63 -5.99 10.83
CA LEU A 168 21.59 -4.91 11.01
C LEU A 168 22.24 -4.96 12.40
N ILE A 169 21.43 -4.97 13.46
CA ILE A 169 21.91 -4.98 14.86
C ILE A 169 22.70 -6.28 15.15
N ALA A 170 22.22 -7.42 14.65
CA ALA A 170 22.88 -8.70 14.84
C ALA A 170 24.25 -8.77 14.14
N GLY A 171 24.32 -8.33 12.88
CA GLY A 171 25.57 -8.26 12.11
C GLY A 171 26.63 -7.36 12.77
N MET A 172 26.21 -6.19 13.25
CA MET A 172 27.08 -5.26 13.96
C MET A 172 27.62 -5.82 15.27
N SER A 173 26.74 -6.47 16.04
CA SER A 173 27.17 -7.10 17.31
C SER A 173 28.25 -8.15 17.08
N HIS A 174 28.13 -8.90 15.97
CA HIS A 174 29.14 -9.87 15.54
C HIS A 174 30.46 -9.18 15.14
N ASP A 175 30.37 -8.14 14.31
CA ASP A 175 31.55 -7.45 13.77
C ASP A 175 32.30 -6.63 14.82
N LEU A 176 31.61 -6.08 15.82
CA LEU A 176 32.22 -5.43 16.98
C LEU A 176 32.90 -6.44 17.93
N LYS A 177 32.35 -7.65 18.06
CA LYS A 177 32.90 -8.68 18.95
C LYS A 177 34.30 -9.11 18.53
N SER A 178 34.60 -9.19 17.25
CA SER A 178 35.89 -9.63 16.72
C SER A 178 37.05 -8.73 17.14
N PRO A 179 37.04 -7.41 16.82
CA PRO A 179 38.13 -6.50 17.23
C PRO A 179 38.22 -6.36 18.77
N LEU A 180 37.07 -6.39 19.48
CA LEU A 180 37.04 -6.34 20.94
C LEU A 180 37.73 -7.57 21.58
N THR A 181 37.48 -8.76 21.00
CA THR A 181 38.15 -10.00 21.45
C THR A 181 39.67 -9.92 21.21
N SER A 182 40.09 -9.32 20.07
CA SER A 182 41.52 -9.11 19.77
C SER A 182 42.17 -8.13 20.77
N ILE A 183 41.52 -6.98 21.02
CA ILE A 183 41.97 -6.01 22.02
C ILE A 183 42.17 -6.71 23.37
N ARG A 184 41.15 -7.47 23.82
CA ARG A 184 41.20 -8.19 25.06
C ARG A 184 42.38 -9.18 25.13
N ALA A 185 42.56 -9.99 24.11
CA ALA A 185 43.63 -10.98 24.05
C ALA A 185 45.04 -10.34 24.14
N TYR A 186 45.28 -9.25 23.35
CA TYR A 186 46.55 -8.54 23.41
C TYR A 186 46.76 -7.81 24.75
N THR A 187 45.72 -7.29 25.37
CA THR A 187 45.76 -6.66 26.70
C THR A 187 46.10 -7.71 27.75
N GLU A 188 45.42 -8.85 27.76
CA GLU A 188 45.71 -9.97 28.69
C GLU A 188 47.14 -10.45 28.50
N ALA A 189 47.63 -10.63 27.25
CA ALA A 189 48.99 -11.03 26.98
C ALA A 189 50.06 -10.01 27.47
N LEU A 190 49.74 -8.71 27.47
CA LEU A 190 50.60 -7.67 28.03
C LEU A 190 50.62 -7.74 29.57
N LEU A 191 49.44 -7.94 30.21
CA LEU A 191 49.31 -8.04 31.68
C LEU A 191 49.98 -9.28 32.21
N ASP A 192 49.90 -10.42 31.53
CA ASP A 192 50.48 -11.69 31.89
C ASP A 192 52.00 -11.75 31.61
N GLY A 193 52.57 -10.67 31.08
CA GLY A 193 53.99 -10.58 30.78
C GLY A 193 54.46 -11.52 29.64
N VAL A 194 53.53 -11.96 28.77
CA VAL A 194 53.87 -12.81 27.61
C VAL A 194 54.79 -12.05 26.63
N ALA A 195 54.57 -10.77 26.47
CA ALA A 195 55.42 -9.89 25.68
C ALA A 195 56.62 -9.45 26.48
N ARG A 196 57.69 -10.26 26.49
CA ARG A 196 58.93 -10.00 27.25
C ARG A 196 59.83 -8.94 26.64
N GLU A 197 59.86 -8.87 25.34
CA GLU A 197 60.67 -7.91 24.60
C GLU A 197 59.93 -6.60 24.35
N GLU A 198 60.61 -5.47 24.44
CA GLU A 198 60.00 -4.15 24.24
C GLU A 198 59.41 -4.00 22.82
N ALA A 199 60.08 -4.59 21.81
CA ALA A 199 59.55 -4.64 20.47
C ALA A 199 58.21 -5.45 20.33
N ALA A 200 58.04 -6.48 21.19
CA ALA A 200 56.79 -7.25 21.23
C ALA A 200 55.66 -6.45 21.91
N LYS A 201 55.96 -5.74 23.03
CA LYS A 201 55.00 -4.83 23.71
C LYS A 201 54.54 -3.75 22.74
N GLN A 202 55.44 -3.09 22.03
CA GLN A 202 55.12 -2.07 21.04
C GLN A 202 54.20 -2.60 19.94
N ARG A 203 54.46 -3.78 19.40
CA ARG A 203 53.56 -4.42 18.38
C ARG A 203 52.18 -4.69 18.95
N TYR A 204 52.07 -5.17 20.19
CA TYR A 204 50.74 -5.44 20.83
C TYR A 204 49.99 -4.14 21.05
N LEU A 205 50.61 -3.08 21.56
CA LEU A 205 49.99 -1.77 21.70
C LEU A 205 49.55 -1.17 20.36
N GLN A 206 50.38 -1.30 19.31
CA GLN A 206 50.02 -0.86 17.96
C GLN A 206 48.79 -1.64 17.44
N THR A 207 48.71 -2.96 17.72
CA THR A 207 47.58 -3.78 17.30
C THR A 207 46.30 -3.38 18.04
N ILE A 208 46.41 -3.12 19.36
CA ILE A 208 45.30 -2.63 20.16
C ILE A 208 44.78 -1.30 19.61
N HIS A 209 45.70 -0.35 19.35
CA HIS A 209 45.31 0.96 18.80
C HIS A 209 44.69 0.85 17.39
N ALA A 210 45.19 -0.01 16.54
CA ALA A 210 44.61 -0.27 15.24
C ALA A 210 43.20 -0.86 15.32
N LYS A 211 42.94 -1.74 16.33
CA LYS A 211 41.61 -2.33 16.57
C LYS A 211 40.62 -1.37 17.20
N GLU A 212 41.10 -0.45 18.03
CA GLU A 212 40.30 0.65 18.59
C GLU A 212 39.82 1.57 17.45
N ALA A 213 40.73 2.02 16.56
CA ALA A 213 40.37 2.83 15.41
C ALA A 213 39.35 2.12 14.45
N GLU A 214 39.47 0.78 14.32
CA GLU A 214 38.50 -0.02 13.57
C GLU A 214 37.10 0.03 14.20
N ILE A 215 37.01 -0.08 15.53
CA ILE A 215 35.72 0.03 16.26
C ILE A 215 35.13 1.44 16.12
N GLU A 216 35.95 2.48 16.31
CA GLU A 216 35.52 3.87 16.16
C GLU A 216 34.93 4.13 14.76
N ALA A 217 35.62 3.66 13.72
CA ALA A 217 35.13 3.77 12.35
C ALA A 217 33.82 2.98 12.11
N MET A 218 33.61 1.86 12.79
CA MET A 218 32.33 1.11 12.71
C MET A 218 31.21 1.85 13.40
N VAL A 219 31.45 2.39 14.61
CA VAL A 219 30.47 3.16 15.38
C VAL A 219 30.05 4.42 14.62
N ASN A 220 31.02 5.16 14.07
CA ASN A 220 30.74 6.36 13.28
C ASN A 220 29.89 6.05 12.05
N ARG A 221 30.17 4.97 11.33
CA ARG A 221 29.35 4.52 10.19
C ARG A 221 27.94 4.11 10.57
N LEU A 222 27.79 3.47 11.75
CA LEU A 222 26.45 3.18 12.29
C LEU A 222 25.66 4.44 12.59
N PHE A 223 26.30 5.40 13.25
CA PHE A 223 25.68 6.65 13.61
C PHE A 223 25.24 7.44 12.36
N GLU A 224 26.07 7.45 11.32
CA GLU A 224 25.73 8.05 10.04
C GLU A 224 24.54 7.34 9.37
N PHE A 225 24.53 6.01 9.37
CA PHE A 225 23.41 5.23 8.83
C PHE A 225 22.13 5.47 9.62
N ALA A 226 22.21 5.51 10.97
CA ALA A 226 21.06 5.77 11.83
C ALA A 226 20.51 7.19 11.67
N LYS A 227 21.38 8.19 11.49
CA LYS A 227 20.96 9.57 11.19
C LYS A 227 20.17 9.67 9.87
N MET A 228 20.57 8.94 8.84
CA MET A 228 19.84 8.92 7.58
C MET A 228 18.51 8.16 7.67
N ASP A 229 18.32 7.27 8.66
CA ASP A 229 17.09 6.49 8.85
C ASP A 229 16.00 7.27 9.61
N VAL A 230 16.38 8.33 10.31
CA VAL A 230 15.44 9.31 10.87
C VAL A 230 15.00 10.21 9.72
N SER A 231 13.73 10.15 9.34
CA SER A 231 13.09 10.86 8.21
C SER A 231 13.19 12.40 8.25
N GLU A 232 14.12 12.94 9.00
CA GLU A 232 14.32 14.36 9.28
C GLU A 232 15.76 14.85 8.98
N TYR A 233 16.53 14.11 8.15
CA TYR A 233 17.78 14.71 7.68
C TYR A 233 17.39 15.88 6.72
N PRO A 234 17.57 17.13 7.12
CA PRO A 234 17.20 18.26 6.27
C PRO A 234 18.18 18.31 5.09
N VAL A 235 17.83 17.68 3.98
CA VAL A 235 18.61 17.73 2.75
C VAL A 235 18.67 19.19 2.30
N ARG A 236 19.87 19.75 2.27
CA ARG A 236 20.12 21.11 1.79
C ARG A 236 20.48 21.06 0.31
N SER A 237 19.46 20.82 -0.52
CA SER A 237 19.66 20.80 -1.97
C SER A 237 19.98 22.20 -2.49
N GLU A 238 21.12 22.34 -3.11
CA GLU A 238 21.58 23.56 -3.78
C GLU A 238 22.02 23.26 -5.22
N PRO A 239 21.95 24.20 -6.15
CA PRO A 239 22.41 24.01 -7.52
C PRO A 239 23.93 24.03 -7.57
N LEU A 240 24.55 22.84 -7.69
CA LEU A 240 26.00 22.63 -7.71
C LEU A 240 26.52 22.41 -9.14
N PRO A 241 27.65 23.05 -9.55
CA PRO A 241 28.34 22.70 -10.78
C PRO A 241 29.01 21.31 -10.60
N LEU A 242 28.52 20.31 -11.34
CA LEU A 242 28.86 18.91 -11.08
C LEU A 242 30.38 18.64 -11.15
N ARG A 243 31.05 19.09 -12.21
CA ARG A 243 32.49 18.85 -12.42
C ARG A 243 33.32 19.42 -11.27
N GLU A 244 33.13 20.71 -10.97
CA GLU A 244 33.87 21.39 -9.90
C GLU A 244 33.66 20.77 -8.55
N THR A 245 32.39 20.43 -8.24
CA THR A 245 32.04 19.81 -6.96
C THR A 245 32.68 18.41 -6.83
N LEU A 246 32.73 17.62 -7.91
CA LEU A 246 33.40 16.32 -7.89
C LEU A 246 34.91 16.49 -7.71
N GLU A 247 35.56 17.48 -8.36
CA GLU A 247 36.99 17.78 -8.21
C GLU A 247 37.34 18.17 -6.77
N GLU A 248 36.55 19.09 -6.18
CA GLU A 248 36.72 19.56 -4.81
C GLU A 248 36.49 18.44 -3.77
N THR A 249 35.57 17.55 -4.05
CA THR A 249 35.16 16.49 -3.08
C THR A 249 36.05 15.26 -3.21
N ALA A 250 36.31 14.80 -4.44
CA ALA A 250 37.01 13.53 -4.67
C ALA A 250 38.55 13.66 -4.52
N GLY A 251 39.13 14.81 -4.86
CA GLY A 251 40.57 15.04 -4.73
C GLY A 251 41.08 14.85 -3.31
N PRO A 252 40.61 15.62 -2.32
CA PRO A 252 41.05 15.52 -0.92
C PRO A 252 40.69 14.20 -0.23
N GLN A 253 39.64 13.52 -0.71
CA GLN A 253 39.14 12.26 -0.14
C GLN A 253 39.71 11.02 -0.82
N CYS A 254 40.57 11.18 -1.82
CA CYS A 254 41.17 10.06 -2.54
C CYS A 254 42.12 9.30 -1.60
N PRO A 255 41.84 8.03 -1.27
CA PRO A 255 42.69 7.28 -0.35
C PRO A 255 43.97 6.81 -1.04
N ASP A 256 45.02 6.59 -0.25
CA ASP A 256 46.26 5.98 -0.75
C ASP A 256 46.00 4.67 -1.50
N GLY A 257 46.62 4.46 -2.65
CA GLY A 257 46.37 3.29 -3.50
C GLY A 257 45.22 3.43 -4.49
N VAL A 258 44.56 4.60 -4.57
CA VAL A 258 43.56 4.89 -5.61
C VAL A 258 44.07 6.01 -6.51
N THR A 259 43.97 5.81 -7.82
CA THR A 259 44.20 6.83 -8.83
C THR A 259 42.89 7.28 -9.40
N LEU A 260 42.45 8.50 -9.09
CA LEU A 260 41.23 9.09 -9.61
C LEU A 260 41.48 9.73 -10.98
N ALA A 261 40.63 9.43 -11.95
CA ALA A 261 40.59 10.07 -13.26
C ALA A 261 39.19 10.62 -13.52
N LEU A 262 39.10 11.92 -13.80
CA LEU A 262 37.85 12.51 -14.30
C LEU A 262 37.78 12.33 -15.81
N GLY A 263 36.78 11.59 -16.25
CA GLY A 263 36.51 11.36 -17.67
C GLY A 263 35.63 12.47 -18.27
N GLU A 264 34.76 12.08 -19.17
CA GLU A 264 33.81 13.02 -19.77
C GLU A 264 32.72 13.38 -18.79
N ILE A 265 32.68 14.67 -18.41
CA ILE A 265 31.62 15.27 -17.55
C ILE A 265 31.22 16.56 -18.26
N PRO A 266 30.04 16.60 -18.91
CA PRO A 266 29.52 17.81 -19.53
C PRO A 266 29.30 18.94 -18.51
N GLU A 267 29.29 20.18 -19.00
CA GLU A 267 28.89 21.31 -18.17
C GLU A 267 27.40 21.15 -17.78
N MET A 268 27.16 20.81 -16.52
CA MET A 268 25.81 20.65 -15.96
C MET A 268 25.80 21.04 -14.50
N ARG A 269 24.63 21.53 -14.05
CA ARG A 269 24.35 21.81 -12.64
C ARG A 269 23.36 20.78 -12.12
N VAL A 270 23.57 20.26 -10.93
CA VAL A 270 22.72 19.31 -10.26
C VAL A 270 22.14 19.91 -8.98
N LEU A 271 20.91 19.54 -8.63
CA LEU A 271 20.35 19.81 -7.32
C LEU A 271 20.83 18.75 -6.35
N ALA A 272 21.75 19.10 -5.47
CA ALA A 272 22.34 18.14 -4.54
C ALA A 272 22.73 18.82 -3.22
N ASP A 273 22.82 18.01 -2.18
CA ASP A 273 23.45 18.37 -0.92
C ASP A 273 24.95 18.03 -1.01
N ARG A 274 25.80 19.04 -0.83
CA ARG A 274 27.25 18.92 -0.94
C ARG A 274 27.82 17.88 0.03
N GLU A 275 27.29 17.79 1.26
CA GLU A 275 27.75 16.84 2.26
C GLU A 275 27.36 15.41 1.88
N LEU A 276 26.10 15.19 1.44
CA LEU A 276 25.66 13.87 0.96
C LEU A 276 26.41 13.42 -0.28
N LEU A 277 26.66 14.33 -1.22
CA LEU A 277 27.49 14.02 -2.41
C LEU A 277 28.92 13.64 -2.00
N GLY A 278 29.51 14.36 -1.05
CA GLY A 278 30.81 14.03 -0.47
C GLY A 278 30.85 12.62 0.15
N ARG A 279 29.78 12.25 0.85
CA ARG A 279 29.62 10.90 1.43
C ARG A 279 29.50 9.81 0.36
N ILE A 280 28.79 10.07 -0.73
CA ILE A 280 28.74 9.15 -1.88
C ILE A 280 30.15 8.93 -2.41
N VAL A 281 30.87 9.99 -2.73
CA VAL A 281 32.21 9.96 -3.30
C VAL A 281 33.19 9.20 -2.40
N SER A 282 33.26 9.53 -1.11
CA SER A 282 34.16 8.86 -0.16
C SER A 282 33.88 7.36 -0.02
N ASN A 283 32.58 6.98 0.07
CA ASN A 283 32.21 5.56 0.16
C ASN A 283 32.56 4.78 -1.10
N LEU A 284 32.42 5.38 -2.30
CA LEU A 284 32.76 4.74 -3.56
C LEU A 284 34.29 4.57 -3.72
N LEU A 285 35.07 5.59 -3.38
CA LEU A 285 36.55 5.52 -3.42
C LEU A 285 37.09 4.51 -2.39
N ASP A 286 36.57 4.52 -1.18
CA ASP A 286 36.88 3.55 -0.12
C ASP A 286 36.57 2.11 -0.54
N ASN A 287 35.43 1.92 -1.21
CA ASN A 287 35.02 0.62 -1.73
C ASN A 287 35.97 0.12 -2.80
N SER A 288 36.34 0.96 -3.78
CA SER A 288 37.28 0.63 -4.83
C SER A 288 38.67 0.27 -4.25
N ARG A 289 39.17 1.02 -3.26
CA ARG A 289 40.42 0.70 -2.54
C ARG A 289 40.36 -0.68 -1.88
N LYS A 290 39.28 -1.01 -1.19
CA LYS A 290 39.16 -2.25 -0.40
C LYS A 290 38.98 -3.49 -1.24
N TYR A 291 38.27 -3.37 -2.36
CA TYR A 291 37.81 -4.50 -3.16
C TYR A 291 38.45 -4.53 -4.58
N GLY A 292 39.28 -3.54 -4.93
CA GLY A 292 39.93 -3.47 -6.23
C GLY A 292 40.94 -4.56 -6.50
N GLY A 293 41.41 -5.29 -5.46
CA GLY A 293 42.25 -6.48 -5.60
C GLY A 293 43.67 -6.19 -6.07
N ARG A 294 44.12 -4.91 -6.05
CA ARG A 294 45.44 -4.43 -6.52
C ARG A 294 45.99 -3.39 -5.56
N GLU A 295 47.33 -3.20 -5.56
CA GLU A 295 47.95 -2.12 -4.76
C GLU A 295 47.55 -0.72 -5.26
N GLN A 296 47.35 -0.59 -6.57
CA GLN A 296 46.89 0.63 -7.22
C GLN A 296 45.63 0.33 -8.02
N VAL A 297 44.52 0.98 -7.66
CA VAL A 297 43.25 0.88 -8.34
C VAL A 297 42.94 2.18 -9.05
N ARG A 298 42.57 2.10 -10.32
CA ARG A 298 42.14 3.27 -11.08
C ARG A 298 40.61 3.38 -11.01
N VAL A 299 40.13 4.54 -10.56
CA VAL A 299 38.69 4.90 -10.57
C VAL A 299 38.47 6.01 -11.59
N THR A 300 37.59 5.78 -12.55
CA THR A 300 37.20 6.76 -13.56
C THR A 300 35.79 7.25 -13.23
N VAL A 301 35.63 8.58 -13.12
CA VAL A 301 34.33 9.23 -12.89
C VAL A 301 33.88 9.92 -14.17
N SER A 302 32.70 9.59 -14.65
CA SER A 302 32.09 10.23 -15.82
C SER A 302 30.65 10.58 -15.54
N ALA A 303 30.10 11.51 -16.30
CA ALA A 303 28.69 11.87 -16.18
C ALA A 303 28.07 12.10 -17.56
N ARG A 304 26.77 11.90 -17.64
CA ARG A 304 25.95 12.23 -18.81
C ARG A 304 24.55 12.65 -18.38
N GLU A 305 23.87 13.35 -19.23
CA GLU A 305 22.46 13.59 -19.07
C GLU A 305 21.65 12.41 -19.61
N ALA A 306 20.71 11.92 -18.83
CA ALA A 306 19.79 10.85 -19.20
C ALA A 306 18.43 11.06 -18.51
N ASP A 307 17.35 11.03 -19.27
CA ASP A 307 15.97 11.16 -18.76
C ASP A 307 15.72 12.39 -17.87
N GLY A 308 16.38 13.52 -18.18
CA GLY A 308 16.28 14.75 -17.40
C GLY A 308 17.00 14.72 -16.04
N MET A 309 17.89 13.76 -15.85
CA MET A 309 18.75 13.59 -14.69
C MET A 309 20.23 13.60 -15.10
N ALA A 310 21.12 13.99 -14.20
CA ALA A 310 22.54 13.73 -14.33
C ALA A 310 22.84 12.30 -13.87
N GLU A 311 23.25 11.42 -14.78
CA GLU A 311 23.74 10.07 -14.44
C GLU A 311 25.27 10.13 -14.27
N ILE A 312 25.74 9.90 -13.05
CA ILE A 312 27.15 9.89 -12.67
C ILE A 312 27.61 8.42 -12.53
N CYS A 313 28.74 8.08 -13.13
CA CYS A 313 29.31 6.75 -13.15
C CYS A 313 30.70 6.73 -12.51
N PHE A 314 30.86 5.94 -11.46
CA PHE A 314 32.16 5.58 -10.88
C PHE A 314 32.51 4.17 -11.37
N ALA A 315 33.60 4.03 -12.11
CA ALA A 315 34.08 2.77 -12.67
C ALA A 315 35.49 2.47 -12.15
N ASP A 316 35.65 1.37 -11.43
CA ASP A 316 36.96 0.87 -11.05
C ASP A 316 37.50 -0.18 -12.07
N ASP A 317 38.81 -0.46 -12.03
CA ASP A 317 39.47 -1.48 -12.80
C ASP A 317 39.74 -2.76 -12.00
N GLY A 318 38.99 -3.00 -10.94
CA GLY A 318 39.07 -4.17 -10.07
C GLY A 318 38.52 -5.45 -10.71
N PRO A 319 38.31 -6.51 -9.89
CA PRO A 319 37.81 -7.80 -10.39
C PRO A 319 36.31 -7.79 -10.71
N GLY A 320 35.55 -6.77 -10.25
CA GLY A 320 34.11 -6.78 -10.31
C GLY A 320 33.47 -7.76 -9.33
N VAL A 321 32.18 -8.10 -9.55
CA VAL A 321 31.38 -8.99 -8.70
C VAL A 321 30.61 -9.99 -9.56
N THR A 322 30.10 -11.07 -8.96
CA THR A 322 29.24 -12.02 -9.69
C THR A 322 27.84 -11.41 -9.95
N GLU A 323 27.17 -11.85 -11.03
CA GLU A 323 25.80 -11.39 -11.38
C GLU A 323 24.78 -11.56 -10.22
N VAL A 324 24.94 -12.62 -9.42
CA VAL A 324 24.08 -12.90 -8.26
C VAL A 324 24.28 -11.90 -7.12
N GLN A 325 25.46 -11.27 -7.06
CA GLN A 325 25.82 -10.28 -6.04
C GLN A 325 25.32 -8.87 -6.37
N LEU A 326 25.26 -8.51 -7.67
CA LEU A 326 24.89 -7.16 -8.13
C LEU A 326 23.63 -6.58 -7.45
N PRO A 327 22.48 -7.28 -7.40
CA PRO A 327 21.28 -6.73 -6.80
C PRO A 327 21.36 -6.56 -5.28
N LYS A 328 22.31 -7.23 -4.63
CA LYS A 328 22.49 -7.22 -3.17
C LYS A 328 23.56 -6.24 -2.68
N LEU A 329 24.34 -5.65 -3.58
CA LEU A 329 25.46 -4.77 -3.22
C LEU A 329 25.05 -3.56 -2.36
N PHE A 330 23.81 -3.09 -2.53
CA PHE A 330 23.28 -1.95 -1.81
C PHE A 330 22.48 -2.34 -0.54
N ASP A 331 22.36 -3.64 -0.26
CA ASP A 331 21.78 -4.09 1.00
C ASP A 331 22.75 -3.79 2.14
N ALA A 332 22.23 -3.24 3.23
CA ALA A 332 23.05 -2.94 4.40
C ALA A 332 23.70 -4.23 4.94
N PHE A 333 25.02 -4.16 5.25
CA PHE A 333 25.86 -5.30 5.73
C PHE A 333 26.03 -6.45 4.75
N TYR A 334 25.56 -6.31 3.52
CA TYR A 334 25.89 -7.31 2.51
C TYR A 334 27.40 -7.31 2.23
N ARG A 335 27.99 -8.51 2.28
CA ARG A 335 29.39 -8.76 1.95
C ARG A 335 29.47 -10.02 1.09
N GLY A 336 30.09 -9.92 -0.06
CA GLY A 336 30.38 -11.09 -0.88
C GLY A 336 31.28 -12.09 -0.14
N ASP A 337 31.26 -13.36 -0.53
CA ASP A 337 31.97 -14.43 0.16
C ASP A 337 33.50 -14.19 0.27
N ALA A 338 34.09 -13.63 -0.75
CA ALA A 338 35.51 -13.24 -0.74
C ALA A 338 35.84 -12.13 0.27
N ALA A 339 34.88 -11.25 0.55
CA ALA A 339 35.02 -10.16 1.51
C ALA A 339 34.83 -10.60 2.96
N ARG A 340 34.16 -11.74 3.21
CA ARG A 340 33.95 -12.29 4.57
C ARG A 340 35.23 -12.85 5.16
N THR A 341 36.17 -13.34 4.32
CA THR A 341 37.39 -13.99 4.76
C THR A 341 38.61 -13.06 4.83
N ALA A 342 38.52 -11.85 4.28
CA ALA A 342 39.61 -10.90 4.26
C ALA A 342 39.70 -10.09 5.58
N PRO A 343 40.84 -10.07 6.30
CA PRO A 343 41.04 -9.24 7.48
C PRO A 343 40.93 -7.75 7.11
N GLY A 344 40.11 -6.98 7.85
CA GLY A 344 39.94 -5.54 7.61
C GLY A 344 38.94 -5.15 6.52
N SER A 345 38.19 -6.12 5.99
CA SER A 345 37.12 -5.82 5.03
C SER A 345 35.96 -5.05 5.72
N GLY A 346 35.44 -4.03 5.05
CA GLY A 346 34.52 -3.04 5.60
C GLY A 346 33.20 -3.59 6.14
N SER A 347 32.45 -2.75 6.85
CA SER A 347 31.18 -3.06 7.52
C SER A 347 30.01 -3.44 6.60
N GLY A 348 30.15 -3.37 5.25
CA GLY A 348 29.04 -3.57 4.32
C GLY A 348 28.01 -2.43 4.31
N LEU A 349 28.31 -1.29 4.94
CA LEU A 349 27.42 -0.12 4.98
C LEU A 349 27.68 0.89 3.87
N GLY A 350 28.89 0.92 3.28
CA GLY A 350 29.30 1.98 2.36
C GLY A 350 28.36 2.15 1.17
N LEU A 351 28.01 1.06 0.47
CA LEU A 351 27.10 1.13 -0.67
C LEU A 351 25.65 1.36 -0.27
N ALA A 352 25.23 0.92 0.92
CA ALA A 352 23.91 1.25 1.45
C ALA A 352 23.78 2.75 1.75
N VAL A 353 24.83 3.40 2.27
CA VAL A 353 24.91 4.86 2.43
C VAL A 353 24.84 5.57 1.08
N VAL A 354 25.55 5.07 0.06
CA VAL A 354 25.49 5.62 -1.31
C VAL A 354 24.04 5.58 -1.84
N LYS A 355 23.38 4.45 -1.70
CA LYS A 355 21.99 4.30 -2.15
C LYS A 355 21.07 5.30 -1.43
N LYS A 356 21.13 5.33 -0.11
CA LYS A 356 20.27 6.19 0.69
C LYS A 356 20.54 7.67 0.40
N ALA A 357 21.78 8.10 0.32
CA ALA A 357 22.14 9.48 -0.01
C ALA A 357 21.64 9.89 -1.41
N ALA A 358 21.73 9.00 -2.40
CA ALA A 358 21.20 9.28 -3.74
C ALA A 358 19.66 9.38 -3.72
N GLU A 359 18.97 8.49 -3.02
CA GLU A 359 17.50 8.48 -2.87
C GLU A 359 17.00 9.74 -2.14
N GLU A 360 17.66 10.18 -1.07
CA GLU A 360 17.33 11.40 -0.33
C GLU A 360 17.49 12.68 -1.20
N MET A 361 18.39 12.66 -2.15
CA MET A 361 18.54 13.74 -3.15
C MET A 361 17.61 13.57 -4.38
N GLY A 362 16.64 12.65 -4.33
CA GLY A 362 15.68 12.42 -5.41
C GLY A 362 16.23 11.62 -6.59
N GLY A 363 17.36 10.94 -6.41
CA GLY A 363 18.00 10.10 -7.40
C GLY A 363 17.79 8.60 -7.20
N SER A 364 18.58 7.81 -7.90
CA SER A 364 18.60 6.35 -7.81
C SER A 364 20.03 5.84 -7.96
N VAL A 365 20.29 4.58 -7.59
CA VAL A 365 21.60 3.95 -7.76
C VAL A 365 21.47 2.57 -8.38
N ARG A 366 22.45 2.19 -9.21
CA ARG A 366 22.56 0.85 -9.78
C ARG A 366 24.03 0.44 -9.91
N ALA A 367 24.26 -0.87 -9.94
CA ALA A 367 25.59 -1.46 -10.13
C ALA A 367 25.60 -2.36 -11.37
N GLU A 368 26.70 -2.37 -12.08
CA GLU A 368 26.95 -3.26 -13.22
C GLU A 368 28.44 -3.63 -13.29
N ASN A 369 28.77 -4.79 -13.85
CA ASN A 369 30.15 -5.11 -14.15
C ASN A 369 30.64 -4.37 -15.43
N GLY A 370 31.87 -3.90 -15.42
CA GLY A 370 32.48 -3.29 -16.58
C GLY A 370 32.75 -4.33 -17.69
N SER A 371 32.58 -3.94 -18.94
CA SER A 371 32.85 -4.82 -20.10
C SER A 371 34.30 -5.31 -20.19
N SER A 372 35.25 -4.57 -19.62
CA SER A 372 36.68 -4.89 -19.52
C SER A 372 37.10 -5.31 -18.11
N GLY A 373 36.17 -5.67 -17.24
CA GLY A 373 36.34 -5.92 -15.81
C GLY A 373 36.02 -4.69 -14.97
N GLY A 374 36.10 -4.86 -13.64
CA GLY A 374 35.75 -3.81 -12.66
C GLY A 374 34.28 -3.67 -12.36
N LEU A 375 33.97 -2.92 -11.32
CA LEU A 375 32.61 -2.58 -10.90
C LEU A 375 32.28 -1.16 -11.34
N ARG A 376 31.08 -0.97 -11.87
CA ARG A 376 30.54 0.34 -12.21
C ARG A 376 29.36 0.62 -11.31
N ILE A 377 29.44 1.70 -10.55
CA ILE A 377 28.32 2.22 -9.75
C ILE A 377 27.82 3.49 -10.45
N ARG A 378 26.53 3.47 -10.81
CA ARG A 378 25.86 4.62 -11.41
C ARG A 378 24.83 5.14 -10.43
N PHE A 379 24.81 6.44 -10.24
CA PHE A 379 23.74 7.11 -9.51
C PHE A 379 23.24 8.33 -10.27
N THR A 380 22.02 8.71 -10.02
CA THR A 380 21.38 9.85 -10.68
C THR A 380 21.13 10.98 -9.69
N LEU A 381 21.17 12.21 -10.18
CA LEU A 381 20.81 13.42 -9.44
C LEU A 381 19.91 14.29 -10.32
N PRO A 382 18.94 15.01 -9.75
CA PRO A 382 18.12 15.95 -10.51
C PRO A 382 19.00 17.07 -11.09
N LEU A 383 18.73 17.46 -12.35
CA LEU A 383 19.35 18.63 -12.94
C LEU A 383 18.74 19.91 -12.36
N ALA A 384 19.56 20.90 -12.07
CA ALA A 384 19.08 22.23 -11.71
C ALA A 384 18.49 22.91 -12.96
N LYS A 385 17.26 23.42 -12.84
CA LYS A 385 16.62 24.19 -13.91
C LYS A 385 17.24 25.59 -13.98
N GLU A 386 17.33 26.18 -15.20
CA GLU A 386 17.66 27.59 -15.36
C GLU A 386 16.59 28.43 -14.64
N GLY A 387 16.91 28.92 -13.45
CA GLY A 387 15.99 29.68 -12.60
C GLY A 387 16.04 29.35 -11.10
N ASP A 388 16.69 28.26 -10.70
CA ASP A 388 16.89 27.89 -9.29
C ASP A 388 18.06 28.65 -8.61
N ASN A 389 18.24 29.90 -8.96
CA ASN A 389 19.13 30.84 -8.22
C ASN A 389 18.33 31.40 -7.01
N GLY A 390 18.32 30.61 -5.90
CA GLY A 390 17.85 31.09 -4.63
C GLY A 390 18.86 31.95 -3.90
#